data_cfbde0f8f6e12538aad84d907f6ea61e
#
_entry.id   cfbde0f8f6e12538aad84d907f6ea61e
#
_cell.length_a   1.000
_cell.length_b   1.000
_cell.length_c   1.000
_cell.angle_alpha   90.00
_cell.angle_beta   90.00
_cell.angle_gamma   90.00
#
_symmetry.space_group_name_H-M   'P 1'
#
loop_
_entity.id
_entity.type
_entity.pdbx_description
1 polymer ?
#
loop_
_entity_poly.entity_id
_entity_poly.type
_entity_poly.pdbx_seq_one_letter_code
_entity_poly.pdbx_strand_id
1 'polypeptide(L)'
;MSNVVTSQRLLTSSLTAGQVIKAVSSLVGPEIVLLAVAHFGDDKWYYCFPILGFITLLSAIWLMATPVKREASSAATQQLSISDTFSLLKDKTILLLFLGIFFIVGVDVATNFISSKLMAERFDWTAEQVKFAPQVYFLSRTVGALLGAFLLARIAEMKYFRVNIVACIFSLLILAFVKNDMVNLICIGAVGFFASSVFSIIYSMALQARPEKANQISGLMITAVAGGGVVTPVIGFAIGTVGVIGGVFVTLACVCYLTYCAFGVKTAKA
;
A
#
# COMPACT_ATOMS: atom_id res chain seq x y z
N MET A 1 -9.56 -9.92 12.06
CA MET A 1 -9.98 -10.59 10.81
C MET A 1 -9.53 -12.05 10.71
N SER A 2 -8.31 -12.42 11.12
CA SER A 2 -7.84 -13.82 11.08
C SER A 2 -8.72 -14.81 11.85
N ASN A 3 -9.35 -14.38 12.95
CA ASN A 3 -10.20 -15.22 13.80
C ASN A 3 -11.63 -15.42 13.26
N VAL A 4 -12.00 -14.69 12.21
CA VAL A 4 -13.34 -14.77 11.59
C VAL A 4 -13.29 -15.54 10.27
N VAL A 5 -12.11 -15.64 9.66
CA VAL A 5 -11.93 -16.24 8.34
C VAL A 5 -11.17 -17.55 8.48
N THR A 6 -11.85 -18.66 8.24
CA THR A 6 -11.31 -20.03 8.37
C THR A 6 -10.51 -20.49 7.16
N SER A 7 -10.62 -19.82 6.01
CA SER A 7 -9.92 -20.16 4.77
C SER A 7 -8.84 -19.15 4.45
N GLN A 8 -7.64 -19.62 4.13
CA GLN A 8 -6.48 -18.83 3.74
C GLN A 8 -6.78 -17.86 2.59
N ARG A 9 -7.47 -18.33 1.55
CA ARG A 9 -7.84 -17.50 0.39
C ARG A 9 -8.83 -16.39 0.76
N LEU A 10 -9.78 -16.68 1.65
CA LEU A 10 -10.73 -15.70 2.13
C LEU A 10 -10.06 -14.65 3.01
N LEU A 11 -9.03 -15.00 3.78
CA LEU A 11 -8.25 -14.03 4.56
C LEU A 11 -7.60 -12.99 3.64
N THR A 12 -6.85 -13.43 2.63
CA THR A 12 -6.17 -12.53 1.68
C THR A 12 -7.16 -11.68 0.88
N SER A 13 -8.26 -12.30 0.43
CA SER A 13 -9.36 -11.59 -0.27
C SER A 13 -9.98 -10.51 0.62
N SER A 14 -10.30 -10.81 1.87
CA SER A 14 -10.89 -9.86 2.83
C SER A 14 -9.93 -8.72 3.17
N LEU A 15 -8.64 -9.00 3.32
CA LEU A 15 -7.60 -7.98 3.52
C LEU A 15 -7.50 -7.07 2.30
N THR A 16 -7.58 -7.64 1.10
CA THR A 16 -7.55 -6.87 -0.16
C THR A 16 -8.81 -6.02 -0.32
N ALA A 17 -9.98 -6.53 0.07
CA ALA A 17 -11.22 -5.73 0.11
C ALA A 17 -11.08 -4.52 1.05
N GLY A 18 -10.39 -4.66 2.18
CA GLY A 18 -10.06 -3.54 3.07
C GLY A 18 -9.18 -2.47 2.39
N GLN A 19 -8.32 -2.84 1.44
CA GLN A 19 -7.52 -1.86 0.67
C GLN A 19 -8.38 -1.01 -0.28
N VAL A 20 -9.56 -1.49 -0.69
CA VAL A 20 -10.50 -0.69 -1.49
C VAL A 20 -10.95 0.54 -0.71
N ILE A 21 -11.31 0.38 0.57
CA ILE A 21 -11.72 1.49 1.42
C ILE A 21 -10.58 2.50 1.57
N LYS A 22 -9.34 2.02 1.76
CA LYS A 22 -8.15 2.88 1.82
C LYS A 22 -7.97 3.65 0.51
N ALA A 23 -8.11 3.00 -0.64
CA ALA A 23 -7.93 3.63 -1.94
C ALA A 23 -9.03 4.69 -2.22
N VAL A 24 -10.29 4.39 -1.89
CA VAL A 24 -11.41 5.35 -1.97
C VAL A 24 -11.16 6.56 -1.05
N SER A 25 -10.70 6.34 0.19
CA SER A 25 -10.35 7.43 1.10
C SER A 25 -9.25 8.34 0.53
N SER A 26 -8.30 7.76 -0.20
CA SER A 26 -7.22 8.52 -0.86
C SER A 26 -7.73 9.37 -2.03
N LEU A 27 -8.82 8.96 -2.70
CA LEU A 27 -9.50 9.78 -3.71
C LEU A 27 -10.31 10.91 -3.09
N VAL A 28 -11.00 10.64 -1.99
CA VAL A 28 -11.88 11.61 -1.32
C VAL A 28 -11.09 12.66 -0.52
N GLY A 29 -9.90 12.31 -0.02
CA GLY A 29 -9.10 13.22 0.82
C GLY A 29 -8.82 14.58 0.18
N PRO A 30 -8.28 14.66 -1.04
CA PRO A 30 -8.07 15.91 -1.76
C PRO A 30 -9.36 16.72 -1.99
N GLU A 31 -10.50 16.05 -2.23
CA GLU A 31 -11.79 16.71 -2.44
C GLU A 31 -12.29 17.42 -1.18
N ILE A 32 -11.99 16.88 0.01
CA ILE A 32 -12.28 17.55 1.30
C ILE A 32 -11.49 18.86 1.43
N VAL A 33 -10.23 18.88 0.97
CA VAL A 33 -9.42 20.10 0.94
C VAL A 33 -10.02 21.13 -0.02
N LEU A 34 -10.39 20.70 -1.23
CA LEU A 34 -11.04 21.57 -2.22
C LEU A 34 -12.37 22.12 -1.72
N LEU A 35 -13.18 21.31 -1.04
CA LEU A 35 -14.40 21.73 -0.37
C LEU A 35 -14.12 22.80 0.71
N ALA A 36 -13.10 22.61 1.51
CA ALA A 36 -12.72 23.60 2.54
C ALA A 36 -12.31 24.92 1.89
N VAL A 37 -11.47 24.88 0.85
CA VAL A 37 -11.04 26.06 0.09
C VAL A 37 -12.23 26.77 -0.56
N ALA A 38 -13.12 26.04 -1.23
CA ALA A 38 -14.28 26.60 -1.90
C ALA A 38 -15.27 27.29 -0.94
N HIS A 39 -15.38 26.79 0.30
CA HIS A 39 -16.36 27.31 1.27
C HIS A 39 -15.79 28.40 2.19
N PHE A 40 -14.50 28.32 2.52
CA PHE A 40 -13.86 29.21 3.50
C PHE A 40 -12.84 30.17 2.88
N GLY A 41 -12.45 29.99 1.62
CA GLY A 41 -11.46 30.81 0.89
C GLY A 41 -10.09 30.13 0.74
N ASP A 42 -9.31 30.60 -0.24
CA ASP A 42 -8.06 29.98 -0.69
C ASP A 42 -7.00 29.80 0.41
N ASP A 43 -6.91 30.80 1.30
CA ASP A 43 -5.93 30.78 2.41
C ASP A 43 -6.35 29.86 3.57
N LYS A 44 -7.56 29.29 3.53
CA LYS A 44 -8.15 28.56 4.65
C LYS A 44 -8.26 27.05 4.41
N TRP A 45 -7.38 26.48 3.61
CA TRP A 45 -7.31 25.05 3.35
C TRP A 45 -7.25 24.18 4.63
N TYR A 46 -6.71 24.70 5.72
CA TYR A 46 -6.59 24.02 7.01
C TYR A 46 -7.93 23.70 7.69
N TYR A 47 -9.06 24.27 7.24
CA TYR A 47 -10.39 23.86 7.71
C TYR A 47 -10.77 22.42 7.29
N CYS A 48 -10.00 21.80 6.39
CA CYS A 48 -10.13 20.36 6.13
C CYS A 48 -9.85 19.51 7.39
N PHE A 49 -8.97 19.96 8.32
CA PHE A 49 -8.64 19.18 9.52
C PHE A 49 -9.81 19.05 10.51
N PRO A 50 -10.58 20.11 10.86
CA PRO A 50 -11.82 19.94 11.63
C PRO A 50 -12.83 18.99 10.98
N ILE A 51 -13.00 19.04 9.64
CA ILE A 51 -13.89 18.14 8.92
C ILE A 51 -13.43 16.68 9.07
N LEU A 52 -12.15 16.42 8.83
CA LEU A 52 -11.55 15.09 8.99
C LEU A 52 -11.61 14.62 10.45
N GLY A 53 -11.39 15.53 11.41
CA GLY A 53 -11.52 15.27 12.84
C GLY A 53 -12.93 14.84 13.22
N PHE A 54 -13.96 15.49 12.69
CA PHE A 54 -15.35 15.12 12.91
C PHE A 54 -15.68 13.75 12.32
N ILE A 55 -15.23 13.44 11.10
CA ILE A 55 -15.40 12.11 10.47
C ILE A 55 -14.72 11.04 11.32
N THR A 56 -13.51 11.31 11.83
CA THR A 56 -12.78 10.39 12.69
C THR A 56 -13.52 10.14 14.01
N LEU A 57 -14.08 11.18 14.61
CA LEU A 57 -14.86 11.09 15.84
C LEU A 57 -16.12 10.22 15.62
N LEU A 58 -16.86 10.46 14.55
CA LEU A 58 -18.02 9.62 14.19
C LEU A 58 -17.62 8.16 13.99
N SER A 59 -16.50 7.90 13.33
CA SER A 59 -15.98 6.55 13.12
C SER A 59 -15.59 5.88 14.44
N ALA A 60 -15.01 6.62 15.38
CA ALA A 60 -14.68 6.13 16.71
C ALA A 60 -15.94 5.77 17.51
N ILE A 61 -16.97 6.64 17.48
CA ILE A 61 -18.27 6.38 18.14
C ILE A 61 -18.92 5.13 17.56
N TRP A 62 -18.92 4.99 16.22
CA TRP A 62 -19.45 3.78 15.56
C TRP A 62 -18.70 2.52 15.98
N LEU A 63 -17.38 2.58 16.03
CA LEU A 63 -16.57 1.43 16.47
C LEU A 63 -16.87 1.05 17.90
N MET A 64 -17.05 2.01 18.82
CA MET A 64 -17.42 1.77 20.20
C MET A 64 -18.82 1.16 20.35
N ALA A 65 -19.75 1.52 19.46
CA ALA A 65 -21.13 0.98 19.42
C ALA A 65 -21.20 -0.41 18.77
N THR A 66 -20.15 -0.82 18.02
CA THR A 66 -20.14 -2.10 17.30
C THR A 66 -19.70 -3.24 18.24
N PRO A 67 -20.52 -4.28 18.46
CA PRO A 67 -20.13 -5.41 19.30
C PRO A 67 -19.05 -6.25 18.61
N VAL A 68 -17.81 -6.07 19.02
CA VAL A 68 -16.68 -6.91 18.58
C VAL A 68 -16.60 -8.10 19.55
N LYS A 69 -16.67 -9.34 19.02
CA LYS A 69 -16.43 -10.54 19.83
C LYS A 69 -15.03 -10.46 20.43
N ARG A 70 -14.97 -10.40 21.78
CA ARG A 70 -13.70 -10.55 22.49
C ARG A 70 -13.15 -11.93 22.19
N GLU A 71 -11.89 -12.00 21.79
CA GLU A 71 -11.16 -13.27 21.80
C GLU A 71 -11.22 -13.82 23.24
N ALA A 72 -11.57 -15.10 23.39
CA ALA A 72 -11.39 -15.76 24.66
C ALA A 72 -9.90 -15.61 25.02
N SER A 73 -9.62 -14.80 26.03
CA SER A 73 -8.28 -14.66 26.58
C SER A 73 -7.87 -16.07 27.02
N SER A 74 -7.08 -16.76 26.18
CA SER A 74 -6.38 -17.94 26.63
C SER A 74 -5.55 -17.48 27.84
N ALA A 75 -5.72 -18.16 28.96
CA ALA A 75 -5.28 -17.78 30.29
C ALA A 75 -3.74 -17.66 30.48
N ALA A 76 -3.01 -17.46 29.43
CA ALA A 76 -1.61 -17.11 29.37
C ALA A 76 -1.44 -15.81 28.56
N THR A 77 -1.94 -14.71 29.11
CA THR A 77 -1.46 -13.37 28.71
C THR A 77 -0.04 -13.24 29.28
N GLN A 78 0.92 -13.97 28.70
CA GLN A 78 2.30 -13.58 28.82
C GLN A 78 2.36 -12.14 28.35
N GLN A 79 2.80 -11.23 29.23
CA GLN A 79 3.17 -9.88 28.86
C GLN A 79 4.23 -10.00 27.76
N LEU A 80 3.76 -9.96 26.49
CA LEU A 80 4.64 -10.09 25.34
C LEU A 80 5.53 -8.85 25.32
N SER A 81 6.80 -9.05 25.56
CA SER A 81 7.80 -7.99 25.48
C SER A 81 7.90 -7.48 24.04
N ILE A 82 8.06 -6.19 23.88
CA ILE A 82 8.38 -5.57 22.58
C ILE A 82 9.63 -6.24 21.98
N SER A 83 10.60 -6.58 22.83
CA SER A 83 11.81 -7.32 22.44
C SER A 83 11.48 -8.67 21.78
N ASP A 84 10.49 -9.40 22.31
CA ASP A 84 10.10 -10.70 21.75
C ASP A 84 9.46 -10.55 20.38
N THR A 85 8.72 -9.48 20.17
CA THR A 85 8.14 -9.16 18.86
C THR A 85 9.23 -8.87 17.83
N PHE A 86 10.22 -8.05 18.16
CA PHE A 86 11.35 -7.78 17.27
C PHE A 86 12.27 -9.00 17.08
N SER A 87 12.31 -9.94 18.04
CA SER A 87 13.07 -11.18 17.89
C SER A 87 12.55 -12.04 16.73
N LEU A 88 11.30 -11.87 16.30
CA LEU A 88 10.73 -12.54 15.13
C LEU A 88 11.45 -12.16 13.82
N LEU A 89 12.09 -11.00 13.75
CA LEU A 89 12.92 -10.61 12.60
C LEU A 89 14.18 -11.47 12.42
N LYS A 90 14.54 -12.32 13.39
CA LYS A 90 15.59 -13.33 13.23
C LYS A 90 15.14 -14.48 12.32
N ASP A 91 13.82 -14.69 12.18
CA ASP A 91 13.29 -15.62 11.19
C ASP A 91 13.39 -14.98 9.79
N LYS A 92 14.16 -15.61 8.90
CA LYS A 92 14.43 -15.11 7.55
C LYS A 92 13.15 -14.87 6.74
N THR A 93 12.13 -15.71 6.93
CA THR A 93 10.84 -15.56 6.23
C THR A 93 10.09 -14.33 6.72
N ILE A 94 10.02 -14.15 8.04
CA ILE A 94 9.35 -12.97 8.64
C ILE A 94 10.09 -11.69 8.26
N LEU A 95 11.43 -11.68 8.32
CA LEU A 95 12.23 -10.52 7.91
C LEU A 95 11.99 -10.16 6.44
N LEU A 96 11.97 -11.16 5.57
CA LEU A 96 11.76 -10.95 4.13
C LEU A 96 10.36 -10.38 3.86
N LEU A 97 9.34 -10.87 4.54
CA LEU A 97 7.97 -10.36 4.42
C LEU A 97 7.81 -8.98 5.08
N PHE A 98 8.49 -8.71 6.19
CA PHE A 98 8.56 -7.40 6.83
C PHE A 98 9.12 -6.34 5.87
N LEU A 99 10.27 -6.63 5.28
CA LEU A 99 10.86 -5.74 4.26
C LEU A 99 9.98 -5.68 2.99
N GLY A 100 9.23 -6.74 2.68
CA GLY A 100 8.24 -6.74 1.61
C GLY A 100 7.14 -5.70 1.85
N ILE A 101 6.57 -5.63 3.07
CA ILE A 101 5.61 -4.58 3.46
C ILE A 101 6.28 -3.20 3.40
N PHE A 102 7.49 -3.08 3.93
CA PHE A 102 8.26 -1.83 3.93
C PHE A 102 8.42 -1.27 2.52
N PHE A 103 8.84 -2.08 1.56
CA PHE A 103 9.06 -1.64 0.20
C PHE A 103 7.76 -1.45 -0.59
N ILE A 104 6.70 -2.27 -0.40
CA ILE A 104 5.45 -2.03 -1.13
C ILE A 104 4.77 -0.74 -0.70
N VAL A 105 4.85 -0.37 0.57
CA VAL A 105 4.35 0.93 1.04
C VAL A 105 5.23 2.06 0.50
N GLY A 106 6.55 1.83 0.41
CA GLY A 106 7.46 2.73 -0.28
C GLY A 106 7.08 2.97 -1.74
N VAL A 107 6.79 1.91 -2.51
CA VAL A 107 6.30 2.01 -3.90
C VAL A 107 5.01 2.82 -4.00
N ASP A 108 4.08 2.60 -3.07
CA ASP A 108 2.80 3.29 -3.03
C ASP A 108 2.96 4.81 -2.87
N VAL A 109 3.70 5.23 -1.84
CA VAL A 109 3.96 6.64 -1.56
C VAL A 109 4.84 7.27 -2.65
N ALA A 110 5.85 6.52 -3.12
CA ALA A 110 6.74 6.92 -4.19
C ALA A 110 6.00 7.26 -5.48
N THR A 111 5.21 6.32 -5.97
CA THR A 111 4.52 6.48 -7.25
C THR A 111 3.54 7.64 -7.21
N ASN A 112 2.82 7.81 -6.08
CA ASN A 112 1.94 8.95 -5.89
C ASN A 112 2.71 10.28 -5.94
N PHE A 113 3.84 10.38 -5.21
CA PHE A 113 4.67 11.59 -5.17
C PHE A 113 5.32 11.91 -6.53
N ILE A 114 5.87 10.88 -7.20
CA ILE A 114 6.56 11.02 -8.48
C ILE A 114 5.58 11.33 -9.61
N SER A 115 4.35 10.81 -9.59
CA SER A 115 3.41 10.90 -10.69
C SER A 115 3.16 12.35 -11.13
N SER A 116 2.83 13.23 -10.20
CA SER A 116 2.62 14.65 -10.48
C SER A 116 3.89 15.33 -10.98
N LYS A 117 5.02 15.06 -10.31
CA LYS A 117 6.30 15.69 -10.64
C LYS A 117 6.83 15.24 -11.99
N LEU A 118 6.65 13.96 -12.34
CA LEU A 118 7.04 13.42 -13.64
C LEU A 118 6.27 14.08 -14.78
N MET A 119 4.96 14.26 -14.61
CA MET A 119 4.14 14.87 -15.65
C MET A 119 4.46 16.36 -15.82
N ALA A 120 4.75 17.07 -14.71
CA ALA A 120 5.16 18.47 -14.77
C ALA A 120 6.55 18.65 -15.40
N GLU A 121 7.57 17.92 -14.92
CA GLU A 121 8.98 18.17 -15.33
C GLU A 121 9.33 17.54 -16.66
N ARG A 122 8.65 16.48 -17.10
CA ARG A 122 8.99 15.77 -18.33
C ARG A 122 8.11 16.10 -19.52
N PHE A 123 6.89 16.55 -19.26
CA PHE A 123 5.87 16.80 -20.30
C PHE A 123 5.24 18.18 -20.21
N ASP A 124 5.75 19.07 -19.37
CA ASP A 124 5.30 20.45 -19.20
C ASP A 124 3.78 20.58 -18.92
N TRP A 125 3.23 19.59 -18.20
CA TRP A 125 1.83 19.63 -17.80
C TRP A 125 1.55 20.81 -16.87
N THR A 126 0.45 21.53 -17.12
CA THR A 126 0.01 22.63 -16.28
C THR A 126 -0.39 22.14 -14.87
N ALA A 127 -0.44 23.06 -13.90
CA ALA A 127 -0.84 22.75 -12.52
C ALA A 127 -2.22 22.09 -12.41
N GLU A 128 -3.13 22.36 -13.36
CA GLU A 128 -4.43 21.70 -13.43
C GLU A 128 -4.34 20.28 -13.98
N GLN A 129 -3.56 20.06 -15.03
CA GLN A 129 -3.38 18.75 -15.66
C GLN A 129 -2.64 17.76 -14.73
N VAL A 130 -1.65 18.24 -13.99
CA VAL A 130 -0.84 17.42 -13.07
C VAL A 130 -1.68 16.69 -12.03
N LYS A 131 -2.84 17.26 -11.64
CA LYS A 131 -3.77 16.64 -10.68
C LYS A 131 -4.33 15.31 -11.17
N PHE A 132 -4.40 15.09 -12.49
CA PHE A 132 -4.91 13.83 -13.05
C PHE A 132 -4.00 12.64 -12.81
N ALA A 133 -2.68 12.83 -12.69
CA ALA A 133 -1.74 11.72 -12.55
C ALA A 133 -1.97 10.93 -11.23
N PRO A 134 -2.01 11.52 -10.04
CA PRO A 134 -2.36 10.80 -8.82
C PRO A 134 -3.82 10.31 -8.81
N GLN A 135 -4.76 11.01 -9.45
CA GLN A 135 -6.14 10.53 -9.58
C GLN A 135 -6.21 9.23 -10.38
N VAL A 136 -5.53 9.16 -11.53
CA VAL A 136 -5.44 7.93 -12.35
C VAL A 136 -4.78 6.81 -11.55
N TYR A 137 -3.72 7.10 -10.78
CA TYR A 137 -3.08 6.13 -9.90
C TYR A 137 -4.06 5.55 -8.88
N PHE A 138 -4.75 6.39 -8.10
CA PHE A 138 -5.67 5.94 -7.06
C PHE A 138 -6.93 5.27 -7.61
N LEU A 139 -7.47 5.77 -8.73
CA LEU A 139 -8.60 5.13 -9.40
C LEU A 139 -8.23 3.72 -9.86
N SER A 140 -7.12 3.59 -10.57
CA SER A 140 -6.63 2.30 -11.04
C SER A 140 -6.32 1.35 -9.87
N ARG A 141 -5.77 1.86 -8.77
CA ARG A 141 -5.54 1.13 -7.54
C ARG A 141 -6.84 0.63 -6.91
N THR A 142 -7.89 1.45 -6.90
CA THR A 142 -9.21 1.06 -6.38
C THR A 142 -9.79 -0.09 -7.20
N VAL A 143 -9.77 0.05 -8.53
CA VAL A 143 -10.23 -1.01 -9.45
C VAL A 143 -9.38 -2.28 -9.27
N GLY A 144 -8.06 -2.13 -9.18
CA GLY A 144 -7.13 -3.25 -8.95
C GLY A 144 -7.38 -3.98 -7.64
N ALA A 145 -7.68 -3.25 -6.55
CA ALA A 145 -8.03 -3.84 -5.26
C ALA A 145 -9.38 -4.58 -5.29
N LEU A 146 -10.39 -4.01 -5.95
CA LEU A 146 -11.69 -4.66 -6.14
C LEU A 146 -11.57 -5.97 -6.90
N LEU A 147 -10.94 -5.92 -8.08
CA LEU A 147 -10.70 -7.12 -8.89
C LEU A 147 -9.78 -8.10 -8.19
N GLY A 148 -8.74 -7.61 -7.50
CA GLY A 148 -7.83 -8.42 -6.71
C GLY A 148 -8.52 -9.16 -5.58
N ALA A 149 -9.44 -8.53 -4.85
CA ALA A 149 -10.21 -9.19 -3.80
C ALA A 149 -11.04 -10.35 -4.37
N PHE A 150 -11.67 -10.16 -5.53
CA PHE A 150 -12.45 -11.20 -6.20
C PHE A 150 -11.56 -12.33 -6.76
N LEU A 151 -10.45 -11.99 -7.40
CA LEU A 151 -9.54 -12.96 -8.00
C LEU A 151 -8.80 -13.79 -6.96
N LEU A 152 -8.36 -13.18 -5.84
CA LEU A 152 -7.67 -13.87 -4.75
C LEU A 152 -8.55 -14.87 -4.00
N ALA A 153 -9.88 -14.73 -4.07
CA ALA A 153 -10.79 -15.77 -3.60
C ALA A 153 -10.73 -17.04 -4.44
N ARG A 154 -10.26 -16.96 -5.68
CA ARG A 154 -10.27 -18.05 -6.67
C ARG A 154 -8.89 -18.51 -7.12
N ILE A 155 -7.91 -17.61 -7.19
CA ILE A 155 -6.57 -17.86 -7.69
C ILE A 155 -5.59 -17.98 -6.52
N ALA A 156 -4.56 -18.83 -6.68
CA ALA A 156 -3.48 -18.95 -5.70
C ALA A 156 -2.75 -17.59 -5.53
N GLU A 157 -2.66 -17.11 -4.29
CA GLU A 157 -2.10 -15.80 -3.94
C GLU A 157 -0.68 -15.57 -4.50
N MET A 158 0.18 -16.61 -4.46
CA MET A 158 1.55 -16.53 -4.97
C MET A 158 1.60 -16.38 -6.50
N LYS A 159 0.70 -17.05 -7.24
CA LYS A 159 0.60 -16.89 -8.69
C LYS A 159 0.17 -15.46 -9.05
N TYR A 160 -0.83 -14.96 -8.34
CA TYR A 160 -1.33 -13.60 -8.53
C TYR A 160 -0.25 -12.58 -8.19
N PHE A 161 0.48 -12.76 -7.07
CA PHE A 161 1.61 -11.89 -6.68
C PHE A 161 2.67 -11.80 -7.77
N ARG A 162 3.14 -12.96 -8.29
CA ARG A 162 4.19 -13.01 -9.33
C ARG A 162 3.78 -12.27 -10.60
N VAL A 163 2.56 -12.48 -11.06
CA VAL A 163 2.06 -11.80 -12.27
C VAL A 163 2.01 -10.28 -12.06
N ASN A 164 1.43 -9.84 -10.94
CA ASN A 164 1.31 -8.42 -10.67
C ASN A 164 2.66 -7.72 -10.51
N ILE A 165 3.61 -8.33 -9.79
CA ILE A 165 4.90 -7.68 -9.55
C ILE A 165 5.73 -7.58 -10.84
N VAL A 166 5.66 -8.59 -11.70
CA VAL A 166 6.30 -8.54 -13.03
C VAL A 166 5.67 -7.45 -13.90
N ALA A 167 4.34 -7.33 -13.90
CA ALA A 167 3.65 -6.25 -14.61
C ALA A 167 4.03 -4.87 -14.07
N CYS A 168 4.23 -4.71 -12.75
CA CYS A 168 4.75 -3.48 -12.17
C CYS A 168 6.15 -3.12 -12.69
N ILE A 169 7.07 -4.11 -12.79
CA ILE A 169 8.41 -3.88 -13.35
C ILE A 169 8.32 -3.34 -14.77
N PHE A 170 7.54 -4.01 -15.63
CA PHE A 170 7.38 -3.57 -17.03
C PHE A 170 6.79 -2.18 -17.11
N SER A 171 5.77 -1.86 -16.30
CA SER A 171 5.17 -0.53 -16.26
C SER A 171 6.19 0.55 -15.84
N LEU A 172 7.03 0.27 -14.82
CA LEU A 172 8.06 1.20 -14.37
C LEU A 172 9.20 1.35 -15.40
N LEU A 173 9.59 0.29 -16.09
CA LEU A 173 10.58 0.36 -17.17
C LEU A 173 10.06 1.20 -18.34
N ILE A 174 8.82 0.99 -18.78
CA ILE A 174 8.20 1.82 -19.81
C ILE A 174 8.17 3.29 -19.36
N LEU A 175 7.76 3.55 -18.12
CA LEU A 175 7.70 4.88 -17.54
C LEU A 175 9.07 5.55 -17.47
N ALA A 176 10.15 4.80 -17.26
CA ALA A 176 11.50 5.33 -17.24
C ALA A 176 12.00 5.74 -18.64
N PHE A 177 11.75 4.92 -19.65
CA PHE A 177 12.39 5.05 -20.96
C PHE A 177 11.51 5.66 -22.05
N VAL A 178 10.18 5.53 -21.97
CA VAL A 178 9.26 6.05 -23.00
C VAL A 178 8.93 7.52 -22.72
N LYS A 179 9.15 8.39 -23.69
CA LYS A 179 8.85 9.83 -23.62
C LYS A 179 7.52 10.13 -24.34
N ASN A 180 6.43 9.66 -23.77
CA ASN A 180 5.08 9.98 -24.22
C ASN A 180 4.19 10.13 -22.99
N ASP A 181 3.50 11.24 -22.87
CA ASP A 181 2.72 11.61 -21.69
C ASP A 181 1.56 10.63 -21.41
N MET A 182 0.79 10.28 -22.46
CA MET A 182 -0.32 9.35 -22.37
C MET A 182 0.14 7.94 -21.95
N VAL A 183 1.26 7.46 -22.53
CA VAL A 183 1.85 6.17 -22.16
C VAL A 183 2.31 6.19 -20.71
N ASN A 184 2.94 7.28 -20.27
CA ASN A 184 3.39 7.43 -18.88
C ASN A 184 2.20 7.48 -17.92
N LEU A 185 1.11 8.17 -18.26
CA LEU A 185 -0.11 8.21 -17.46
C LEU A 185 -0.73 6.82 -17.31
N ILE A 186 -0.81 6.05 -18.41
CA ILE A 186 -1.28 4.65 -18.39
C ILE A 186 -0.36 3.79 -17.51
N CYS A 187 0.95 3.96 -17.58
CA CYS A 187 1.90 3.22 -16.75
C CYS A 187 1.78 3.57 -15.27
N ILE A 188 1.54 4.84 -14.91
CA ILE A 188 1.24 5.25 -13.55
C ILE A 188 -0.02 4.52 -13.02
N GLY A 189 -1.08 4.49 -13.82
CA GLY A 189 -2.28 3.73 -13.50
C GLY A 189 -2.02 2.22 -13.38
N ALA A 190 -1.23 1.64 -14.29
CA ALA A 190 -0.86 0.23 -14.26
C ALA A 190 -0.09 -0.15 -12.99
N VAL A 191 0.87 0.67 -12.55
CA VAL A 191 1.55 0.46 -11.27
C VAL A 191 0.55 0.47 -10.11
N GLY A 192 -0.37 1.44 -10.06
CA GLY A 192 -1.43 1.48 -9.05
C GLY A 192 -2.29 0.23 -9.05
N PHE A 193 -2.73 -0.21 -10.22
CA PHE A 193 -3.56 -1.40 -10.41
C PHE A 193 -2.85 -2.68 -9.93
N PHE A 194 -1.65 -2.95 -10.42
CA PHE A 194 -0.92 -4.17 -10.12
C PHE A 194 -0.33 -4.19 -8.70
N ALA A 195 0.05 -3.05 -8.12
CA ALA A 195 0.54 -2.97 -6.75
C ALA A 195 -0.57 -3.08 -5.69
N SER A 196 -1.83 -2.87 -6.05
CA SER A 196 -2.96 -2.71 -5.13
C SER A 196 -3.14 -3.82 -4.10
N SER A 197 -2.95 -5.09 -4.49
CA SER A 197 -3.18 -6.28 -3.67
C SER A 197 -1.92 -6.83 -3.01
N VAL A 198 -0.73 -6.33 -3.38
CA VAL A 198 0.56 -6.90 -2.95
C VAL A 198 0.74 -6.80 -1.44
N PHE A 199 0.34 -5.67 -0.84
CA PHE A 199 0.35 -5.50 0.61
C PHE A 199 -0.44 -6.63 1.32
N SER A 200 -1.67 -6.87 0.88
CA SER A 200 -2.57 -7.86 1.49
C SER A 200 -2.03 -9.28 1.36
N ILE A 201 -1.41 -9.59 0.23
CA ILE A 201 -0.80 -10.90 -0.01
C ILE A 201 0.37 -11.11 0.95
N ILE A 202 1.31 -10.17 1.02
CA ILE A 202 2.49 -10.28 1.90
C ILE A 202 2.06 -10.34 3.36
N TYR A 203 1.09 -9.52 3.76
CA TYR A 203 0.55 -9.50 5.11
C TYR A 203 -0.11 -10.84 5.47
N SER A 204 -0.94 -11.38 4.58
CA SER A 204 -1.57 -12.69 4.74
C SER A 204 -0.52 -13.80 4.86
N MET A 205 0.49 -13.80 4.01
CA MET A 205 1.59 -14.76 4.06
C MET A 205 2.36 -14.68 5.39
N ALA A 206 2.59 -13.50 5.92
CA ALA A 206 3.26 -13.32 7.21
C ALA A 206 2.44 -13.90 8.37
N LEU A 207 1.13 -13.67 8.39
CA LEU A 207 0.24 -14.27 9.40
C LEU A 207 0.19 -15.79 9.33
N GLN A 208 0.30 -16.34 8.11
CA GLN A 208 0.28 -17.79 7.88
C GLN A 208 1.62 -18.47 8.20
N ALA A 209 2.73 -17.74 8.14
CA ALA A 209 4.06 -18.29 8.44
C ALA A 209 4.19 -18.75 9.90
N ARG A 210 3.52 -18.09 10.83
CA ARG A 210 3.51 -18.41 12.26
C ARG A 210 2.14 -18.07 12.87
N PRO A 211 1.10 -18.88 12.63
CA PRO A 211 -0.26 -18.60 13.11
C PRO A 211 -0.37 -18.43 14.61
N GLU A 212 0.47 -19.14 15.39
CA GLU A 212 0.54 -19.07 16.84
C GLU A 212 1.04 -17.72 17.38
N LYS A 213 1.68 -16.90 16.53
CA LYS A 213 2.19 -15.56 16.83
C LYS A 213 1.51 -14.47 16.00
N ALA A 214 0.30 -14.73 15.50
CA ALA A 214 -0.38 -13.83 14.56
C ALA A 214 -0.50 -12.39 15.06
N ASN A 215 -0.79 -12.18 16.36
CA ASN A 215 -0.91 -10.83 16.93
C ASN A 215 0.42 -10.07 16.92
N GLN A 216 1.54 -10.74 17.27
CA GLN A 216 2.88 -10.14 17.23
C GLN A 216 3.30 -9.82 15.81
N ILE A 217 3.07 -10.76 14.87
CA ILE A 217 3.37 -10.57 13.45
C ILE A 217 2.53 -9.44 12.88
N SER A 218 1.24 -9.37 13.23
CA SER A 218 0.37 -8.27 12.82
C SER A 218 0.94 -6.91 13.24
N GLY A 219 1.32 -6.75 14.50
CA GLY A 219 1.95 -5.53 15.00
C GLY A 219 3.26 -5.21 14.28
N LEU A 220 4.10 -6.25 14.06
CA LEU A 220 5.37 -6.09 13.34
C LEU A 220 5.16 -5.66 11.88
N MET A 221 4.21 -6.28 11.16
CA MET A 221 3.90 -5.91 9.78
C MET A 221 3.32 -4.49 9.66
N ILE A 222 2.53 -4.05 10.65
CA ILE A 222 2.06 -2.65 10.69
C ILE A 222 3.22 -1.69 10.94
N THR A 223 4.21 -2.06 11.76
CA THR A 223 5.42 -1.24 11.94
C THR A 223 6.19 -1.09 10.62
N ALA A 224 6.20 -2.10 9.75
CA ALA A 224 6.85 -2.04 8.44
C ALA A 224 6.23 -0.98 7.50
N VAL A 225 5.00 -0.52 7.77
CA VAL A 225 4.35 0.58 7.01
C VAL A 225 5.17 1.89 7.09
N ALA A 226 6.02 2.05 8.12
CA ALA A 226 6.98 3.15 8.21
C ALA A 226 7.93 3.25 6.99
N GLY A 227 8.01 2.19 6.16
CA GLY A 227 8.75 2.18 4.89
C GLY A 227 8.39 3.33 3.96
N GLY A 228 7.11 3.76 3.94
CA GLY A 228 6.69 4.93 3.19
C GLY A 228 7.44 6.21 3.62
N GLY A 229 7.62 6.40 4.93
CA GLY A 229 8.34 7.55 5.48
C GLY A 229 9.86 7.49 5.24
N VAL A 230 10.44 6.30 5.14
CA VAL A 230 11.89 6.12 4.91
C VAL A 230 12.24 6.19 3.42
N VAL A 231 11.43 5.60 2.55
CA VAL A 231 11.66 5.59 1.10
C VAL A 231 11.48 6.98 0.49
N THR A 232 10.55 7.80 1.00
CA THR A 232 10.27 9.13 0.47
C THR A 232 11.49 10.08 0.49
N PRO A 233 12.28 10.22 1.57
CA PRO A 233 13.52 11.00 1.56
C PRO A 233 14.55 10.49 0.55
N VAL A 234 14.67 9.17 0.38
CA VAL A 234 15.58 8.56 -0.61
C VAL A 234 15.17 8.96 -2.02
N ILE A 235 13.87 8.97 -2.30
CA ILE A 235 13.32 9.43 -3.58
C ILE A 235 13.61 10.92 -3.78
N GLY A 236 13.36 11.74 -2.74
CA GLY A 236 13.65 13.18 -2.79
C GLY A 236 15.11 13.46 -3.10
N PHE A 237 16.03 12.72 -2.48
CA PHE A 237 17.48 12.80 -2.78
C PHE A 237 17.80 12.37 -4.20
N ALA A 238 17.25 11.24 -4.67
CA ALA A 238 17.48 10.76 -6.04
C ALA A 238 16.93 11.73 -7.08
N ILE A 239 15.79 12.35 -6.84
CA ILE A 239 15.24 13.40 -7.72
C ILE A 239 16.14 14.63 -7.73
N GLY A 240 16.67 15.04 -6.58
CA GLY A 240 17.58 16.18 -6.50
C GLY A 240 18.92 16.00 -7.23
N THR A 241 19.35 14.74 -7.39
CA THR A 241 20.65 14.43 -8.03
C THR A 241 20.53 14.05 -9.51
N VAL A 242 19.52 13.29 -9.90
CA VAL A 242 19.38 12.70 -11.24
C VAL A 242 18.09 13.14 -11.95
N GLY A 243 17.30 14.01 -11.30
CA GLY A 243 15.99 14.42 -11.79
C GLY A 243 14.89 13.39 -11.47
N VAL A 244 13.68 13.65 -11.95
CA VAL A 244 12.49 12.85 -11.62
C VAL A 244 12.64 11.36 -11.95
N ILE A 245 13.44 11.02 -12.94
CA ILE A 245 13.75 9.63 -13.32
C ILE A 245 14.52 8.90 -12.22
N GLY A 246 15.34 9.60 -11.42
CA GLY A 246 15.96 9.03 -10.23
C GLY A 246 14.95 8.44 -9.25
N GLY A 247 13.82 9.13 -9.05
CA GLY A 247 12.73 8.61 -8.23
C GLY A 247 12.09 7.34 -8.81
N VAL A 248 11.94 7.26 -10.14
CA VAL A 248 11.43 6.06 -10.81
C VAL A 248 12.38 4.87 -10.59
N PHE A 249 13.70 5.07 -10.67
CA PHE A 249 14.67 4.01 -10.40
C PHE A 249 14.66 3.53 -8.94
N VAL A 250 14.49 4.42 -7.97
CA VAL A 250 14.31 4.02 -6.57
C VAL A 250 13.06 3.16 -6.41
N THR A 251 11.95 3.56 -7.04
CA THR A 251 10.70 2.77 -7.03
C THR A 251 10.92 1.41 -7.69
N LEU A 252 11.63 1.36 -8.81
CA LEU A 252 11.99 0.12 -9.51
C LEU A 252 12.83 -0.79 -8.62
N ALA A 253 13.81 -0.26 -7.88
CA ALA A 253 14.61 -1.03 -6.93
C ALA A 253 13.76 -1.67 -5.83
N CYS A 254 12.76 -0.92 -5.30
CA CYS A 254 11.78 -1.46 -4.34
C CYS A 254 10.98 -2.62 -4.95
N VAL A 255 10.53 -2.48 -6.21
CA VAL A 255 9.77 -3.54 -6.92
C VAL A 255 10.65 -4.74 -7.25
N CYS A 256 11.94 -4.55 -7.54
CA CYS A 256 12.90 -5.65 -7.69
C CYS A 256 13.03 -6.47 -6.40
N TYR A 257 13.07 -5.81 -5.23
CA TYR A 257 13.03 -6.52 -3.95
C TYR A 257 11.74 -7.33 -3.79
N LEU A 258 10.59 -6.76 -4.14
CA LEU A 258 9.30 -7.47 -4.10
C LEU A 258 9.28 -8.68 -5.04
N THR A 259 9.97 -8.60 -6.16
CA THR A 259 10.16 -9.73 -7.07
C THR A 259 10.98 -10.84 -6.40
N TYR A 260 12.06 -10.46 -5.70
CA TYR A 260 12.81 -11.42 -4.89
C TYR A 260 11.91 -12.09 -3.83
N CYS A 261 11.03 -11.32 -3.16
CA CYS A 261 10.03 -11.90 -2.25
C CYS A 261 9.09 -12.89 -2.95
N ALA A 262 8.55 -12.52 -4.14
CA ALA A 262 7.58 -13.33 -4.87
C ALA A 262 8.14 -14.67 -5.38
N PHE A 263 9.44 -14.73 -5.65
CA PHE A 263 10.11 -15.93 -6.15
C PHE A 263 10.96 -16.66 -5.08
N GLY A 264 11.42 -15.96 -4.05
CA GLY A 264 12.28 -16.49 -2.99
C GLY A 264 11.52 -17.12 -1.82
N VAL A 265 10.30 -16.69 -1.53
CA VAL A 265 9.52 -17.32 -0.46
C VAL A 265 9.01 -18.68 -0.92
N LYS A 266 9.53 -19.73 -0.28
CA LYS A 266 8.94 -21.07 -0.41
C LYS A 266 7.64 -21.08 0.39
N THR A 267 6.50 -21.05 -0.29
CA THR A 267 5.22 -21.35 0.35
C THR A 267 5.30 -22.73 0.97
N ALA A 268 4.97 -22.84 2.26
CA ALA A 268 4.69 -24.14 2.85
C ALA A 268 3.64 -24.79 1.93
N LYS A 269 3.96 -26.00 1.42
CA LYS A 269 3.04 -26.74 0.57
C LYS A 269 1.73 -26.90 1.33
N ALA A 270 0.63 -26.37 0.75
CA ALA A 270 -0.71 -26.66 1.20
C ALA A 270 -1.04 -28.14 0.98
#